data_28f9ba68999f71d137d3fe79f73cf548
#
_entry.id   28f9ba68999f71d137d3fe79f73cf548
#
_cell.length_a   1.000
_cell.length_b   1.000
_cell.length_c   1.000
_cell.angle_alpha   90.00
_cell.angle_beta   90.00
_cell.angle_gamma   90.00
#
_symmetry.space_group_name_H-M   'P 1'
#
loop_
_entity.id
_entity.type
_entity.pdbx_description
1 polymer ?
#
loop_
_entity_poly.entity_id
_entity_poly.type
_entity_poly.pdbx_seq_one_letter_code
_entity_poly.pdbx_strand_id
1 'polypeptide(L)'
;YYCMRCWKYYDAEYIRDSEGIPSCGCGGVIKPDVVLYEEGLDTRIIQNSVEAIAGADMLIIGGTSLVVYPAAGFIDYFRGKYLVLINKAETGRSVQADLVIREPIGQVMAQITCNPGENSLK
;
A
#
# COMPACT_ATOMS: atom_id res chain seq x y z
N TYR A 1 10.89 10.80 -4.61
CA TYR A 1 10.57 12.16 -5.06
C TYR A 1 10.96 12.34 -6.52
N TYR A 2 10.18 13.11 -7.28
CA TYR A 2 10.43 13.34 -8.71
C TYR A 2 10.28 14.81 -9.08
N CYS A 3 11.10 15.24 -10.02
CA CYS A 3 10.95 16.57 -10.61
C CYS A 3 9.69 16.63 -11.48
N MET A 4 8.81 17.58 -11.24
CA MET A 4 7.56 17.77 -11.99
C MET A 4 7.76 18.22 -13.45
N ARG A 5 9.00 18.55 -13.86
CA ARG A 5 9.32 19.01 -15.20
C ARG A 5 10.07 17.98 -16.05
N CYS A 6 11.08 17.31 -15.48
CA CYS A 6 11.94 16.39 -16.22
C CYS A 6 11.92 14.95 -15.70
N TRP A 7 11.12 14.65 -14.67
CA TRP A 7 10.94 13.33 -14.05
C TRP A 7 12.21 12.72 -13.44
N LYS A 8 13.26 13.54 -13.25
CA LYS A 8 14.46 13.05 -12.54
C LYS A 8 14.09 12.67 -11.13
N TYR A 9 14.56 11.49 -10.71
CA TYR A 9 14.39 10.98 -9.35
C TYR A 9 15.35 11.69 -8.37
N TYR A 10 14.88 11.87 -7.14
CA TYR A 10 15.62 12.37 -5.98
C TYR A 10 15.27 11.54 -4.75
N ASP A 11 16.27 11.25 -3.93
CA ASP A 11 16.09 10.52 -2.69
C ASP A 11 15.61 11.42 -1.53
N ALA A 12 15.35 10.80 -0.38
CA ALA A 12 14.90 11.53 0.79
C ALA A 12 16.01 12.39 1.41
N GLU A 13 17.29 12.03 1.20
CA GLU A 13 18.43 12.80 1.72
C GLU A 13 18.55 14.13 1.02
N TYR A 14 18.41 14.15 -0.30
CA TYR A 14 18.39 15.39 -1.06
C TYR A 14 17.29 16.35 -0.58
N ILE A 15 16.11 15.81 -0.30
CA ILE A 15 14.97 16.62 0.17
C ILE A 15 15.23 17.18 1.58
N ARG A 16 15.74 16.35 2.49
CA ARG A 16 16.06 16.75 3.85
C ARG A 16 17.10 17.87 3.89
N ASP A 17 18.10 17.79 3.02
CA ASP A 17 19.24 18.71 3.00
C ASP A 17 18.97 19.96 2.13
N SER A 18 17.78 20.03 1.49
CA SER A 18 17.35 21.19 0.71
C SER A 18 16.84 22.32 1.59
N GLU A 19 17.21 23.56 1.28
CA GLU A 19 16.63 24.74 1.90
C GLU A 19 15.39 25.22 1.11
N GLY A 20 14.28 25.44 1.80
CA GLY A 20 13.03 25.90 1.21
C GLY A 20 12.36 24.85 0.32
N ILE A 21 11.87 25.25 -0.86
CA ILE A 21 11.18 24.34 -1.80
C ILE A 21 12.24 23.59 -2.61
N PRO A 22 12.34 22.25 -2.49
CA PRO A 22 13.30 21.45 -3.25
C PRO A 22 13.13 21.63 -4.76
N SER A 23 14.22 21.96 -5.44
CA SER A 23 14.24 22.29 -6.86
C SER A 23 15.24 21.45 -7.63
N CYS A 24 14.88 21.07 -8.84
CA CYS A 24 15.73 20.35 -9.79
C CYS A 24 16.65 21.31 -10.54
N GLY A 25 17.81 20.84 -10.98
CA GLY A 25 18.72 21.60 -11.86
C GLY A 25 18.08 22.09 -13.17
N CYS A 26 16.94 21.54 -13.60
CA CYS A 26 16.17 22.04 -14.73
C CYS A 26 15.21 23.20 -14.36
N GLY A 27 15.16 23.64 -13.10
CA GLY A 27 14.25 24.65 -12.58
C GLY A 27 12.85 24.14 -12.23
N GLY A 28 12.61 22.82 -12.30
CA GLY A 28 11.34 22.23 -11.88
C GLY A 28 11.27 21.95 -10.38
N VAL A 29 10.09 22.09 -9.76
CA VAL A 29 9.85 21.72 -8.37
C VAL A 29 9.92 20.20 -8.21
N ILE A 30 10.42 19.73 -7.09
CA ILE A 30 10.49 18.31 -6.74
C ILE A 30 9.31 17.99 -5.82
N LYS A 31 8.50 17.00 -6.22
CA LYS A 31 7.30 16.53 -5.50
C LYS A 31 7.52 15.10 -5.01
N PRO A 32 7.02 14.73 -3.81
CA PRO A 32 6.96 13.33 -3.41
C PRO A 32 6.08 12.52 -4.39
N ASP A 33 6.41 11.23 -4.55
CA ASP A 33 5.63 10.29 -5.36
C ASP A 33 4.42 9.83 -4.58
N VAL A 34 3.49 10.74 -4.37
CA VAL A 34 2.21 10.52 -3.69
C VAL A 34 1.10 11.13 -4.51
N VAL A 35 -0.07 10.51 -4.45
CA VAL A 35 -1.30 11.06 -5.04
C VAL A 35 -1.92 11.99 -4.02
N LEU A 36 -2.08 13.25 -4.39
CA LEU A 36 -2.73 14.26 -3.55
C LEU A 36 -4.25 14.26 -3.77
N TYR A 37 -4.98 14.98 -2.89
CA TYR A 37 -6.40 15.23 -3.09
C TYR A 37 -6.62 15.90 -4.46
N GLU A 38 -7.70 15.48 -5.14
CA GLU A 38 -8.08 15.94 -6.48
C GLU A 38 -7.17 15.44 -7.63
N GLU A 39 -6.07 14.72 -7.32
CA GLU A 39 -5.28 14.03 -8.34
C GLU A 39 -5.90 12.66 -8.66
N GLY A 40 -6.03 12.35 -9.95
CA GLY A 40 -6.49 11.03 -10.41
C GLY A 40 -5.44 9.95 -10.17
N LEU A 41 -5.89 8.77 -9.73
CA LEU A 41 -5.02 7.60 -9.68
C LEU A 41 -4.72 7.08 -11.09
N ASP A 42 -3.49 6.55 -11.29
CA ASP A 42 -3.14 5.88 -12.55
C ASP A 42 -4.02 4.63 -12.75
N THR A 43 -4.79 4.62 -13.82
CA THR A 43 -5.73 3.54 -14.16
C THR A 43 -5.05 2.18 -14.27
N ARG A 44 -3.79 2.14 -14.72
CA ARG A 44 -3.01 0.90 -14.83
C ARG A 44 -2.66 0.35 -13.45
N ILE A 45 -2.34 1.23 -12.48
CA ILE A 45 -2.07 0.83 -11.10
C ILE A 45 -3.34 0.27 -10.47
N ILE A 46 -4.49 0.91 -10.69
CA ILE A 46 -5.78 0.43 -10.21
C ILE A 46 -6.07 -0.96 -10.78
N GLN A 47 -5.95 -1.12 -12.11
CA GLN A 47 -6.24 -2.38 -12.79
C GLN A 47 -5.31 -3.51 -12.31
N ASN A 48 -4.01 -3.27 -12.27
CA ASN A 48 -3.03 -4.26 -11.78
C ASN A 48 -3.30 -4.65 -10.32
N SER A 49 -3.71 -3.69 -9.48
CA SER A 49 -4.06 -3.96 -8.07
C SER A 49 -5.30 -4.85 -7.97
N VAL A 50 -6.34 -4.56 -8.75
CA VAL A 50 -7.57 -5.35 -8.79
C VAL A 50 -7.28 -6.78 -9.28
N GLU A 51 -6.50 -6.93 -10.36
CA GLU A 51 -6.12 -8.24 -10.89
C GLU A 51 -5.31 -9.06 -9.87
N ALA A 52 -4.34 -8.43 -9.21
CA ALA A 52 -3.54 -9.09 -8.18
C ALA A 52 -4.39 -9.56 -6.99
N ILE A 53 -5.32 -8.72 -6.53
CA ILE A 53 -6.24 -9.04 -5.43
C ILE A 53 -7.21 -10.15 -5.83
N ALA A 54 -7.76 -10.09 -7.05
CA ALA A 54 -8.70 -11.10 -7.54
C ALA A 54 -8.04 -12.47 -7.73
N GLY A 55 -6.75 -12.50 -8.06
CA GLY A 55 -5.98 -13.74 -8.26
C GLY A 55 -5.28 -14.27 -7.00
N ALA A 56 -5.37 -13.58 -5.87
CA ALA A 56 -4.70 -14.00 -4.64
C ALA A 56 -5.49 -15.07 -3.88
N ASP A 57 -4.81 -16.08 -3.34
CA ASP A 57 -5.40 -17.08 -2.45
C ASP A 57 -5.66 -16.54 -1.04
N MET A 58 -4.82 -15.59 -0.61
CA MET A 58 -4.92 -14.91 0.68
C MET A 58 -4.73 -13.41 0.49
N LEU A 59 -5.58 -12.61 1.13
CA LEU A 59 -5.45 -11.17 1.21
C LEU A 59 -5.21 -10.74 2.66
N ILE A 60 -4.07 -10.09 2.91
CA ILE A 60 -3.74 -9.51 4.20
C ILE A 60 -3.93 -8.00 4.12
N ILE A 61 -4.80 -7.45 4.95
CA ILE A 61 -5.06 -6.03 5.06
C ILE A 61 -4.51 -5.54 6.39
N GLY A 62 -3.64 -4.54 6.37
CA GLY A 62 -3.00 -4.06 7.58
C GLY A 62 -2.89 -2.55 7.69
N GLY A 63 -3.06 -2.03 8.92
CA GLY A 63 -2.78 -0.64 9.27
C GLY A 63 -3.67 0.40 8.57
N THR A 64 -4.90 0.06 8.21
CA THR A 64 -5.81 0.97 7.50
C THR A 64 -7.18 1.03 8.16
N SER A 65 -7.84 2.18 8.05
CA SER A 65 -9.24 2.35 8.48
C SER A 65 -10.25 1.79 7.47
N LEU A 66 -9.83 1.47 6.24
CA LEU A 66 -10.68 1.03 5.12
C LEU A 66 -11.83 1.99 4.77
N VAL A 67 -11.59 3.29 4.89
CA VAL A 67 -12.59 4.33 4.57
C VAL A 67 -12.20 5.18 3.36
N VAL A 68 -10.95 5.09 2.87
CA VAL A 68 -10.44 5.89 1.76
C VAL A 68 -10.63 5.15 0.44
N TYR A 69 -11.47 5.70 -0.42
CA TYR A 69 -11.72 5.16 -1.76
C TYR A 69 -10.75 5.77 -2.80
N PRO A 70 -10.39 5.00 -3.86
CA PRO A 70 -10.95 3.69 -4.25
C PRO A 70 -10.33 2.48 -3.53
N ALA A 71 -9.23 2.64 -2.79
CA ALA A 71 -8.49 1.53 -2.18
C ALA A 71 -9.35 0.67 -1.25
N ALA A 72 -10.25 1.29 -0.46
CA ALA A 72 -11.18 0.57 0.41
C ALA A 72 -12.13 -0.37 -0.35
N GLY A 73 -12.43 -0.06 -1.62
CA GLY A 73 -13.27 -0.88 -2.50
C GLY A 73 -12.55 -2.06 -3.13
N PHE A 74 -11.21 -2.10 -3.13
CA PHE A 74 -10.45 -3.19 -3.76
C PHE A 74 -10.68 -4.54 -3.08
N ILE A 75 -11.02 -4.55 -1.79
CA ILE A 75 -11.37 -5.76 -1.06
C ILE A 75 -12.55 -6.51 -1.70
N ASP A 76 -13.45 -5.80 -2.35
CA ASP A 76 -14.65 -6.39 -2.98
C ASP A 76 -14.31 -7.24 -4.23
N TYR A 77 -13.10 -7.14 -4.75
CA TYR A 77 -12.59 -7.96 -5.85
C TYR A 77 -11.91 -9.25 -5.38
N PHE A 78 -11.61 -9.38 -4.08
CA PHE A 78 -10.99 -10.59 -3.55
C PHE A 78 -11.91 -11.81 -3.71
N ARG A 79 -11.35 -12.92 -4.21
CA ARG A 79 -12.05 -14.19 -4.46
C ARG A 79 -11.34 -15.38 -3.84
N GLY A 80 -10.22 -15.12 -3.14
CA GLY A 80 -9.43 -16.15 -2.49
C GLY A 80 -10.08 -16.70 -1.23
N LYS A 81 -9.36 -17.60 -0.57
CA LYS A 81 -9.88 -18.39 0.54
C LYS A 81 -9.75 -17.69 1.90
N TYR A 82 -8.69 -16.88 2.09
CA TYR A 82 -8.37 -16.33 3.39
C TYR A 82 -8.27 -14.82 3.36
N LEU A 83 -9.14 -14.15 4.11
CA LEU A 83 -9.08 -12.71 4.34
C LEU A 83 -8.61 -12.44 5.76
N VAL A 84 -7.44 -11.83 5.90
CA VAL A 84 -6.82 -11.49 7.20
C VAL A 84 -6.81 -9.99 7.38
N LEU A 85 -7.28 -9.51 8.52
CA LEU A 85 -7.26 -8.11 8.89
C LEU A 85 -6.37 -7.89 10.12
N ILE A 86 -5.30 -7.10 9.97
CA ILE A 86 -4.39 -6.74 11.05
C ILE A 86 -4.53 -5.24 11.29
N ASN A 87 -5.30 -4.85 12.30
CA ASN A 87 -5.56 -3.44 12.57
C ASN A 87 -5.91 -3.21 14.04
N LYS A 88 -5.33 -2.18 14.67
CA LYS A 88 -5.59 -1.85 16.08
C LYS A 88 -7.05 -1.49 16.36
N ALA A 89 -7.62 -0.68 15.46
CA ALA A 89 -8.99 -0.23 15.56
C ALA A 89 -9.94 -1.18 14.82
N GLU A 90 -11.19 -1.17 15.24
CA GLU A 90 -12.26 -1.84 14.50
C GLU A 90 -12.51 -1.15 13.17
N THR A 91 -12.78 -1.94 12.15
CA THR A 91 -13.17 -1.44 10.82
C THR A 91 -14.51 -2.04 10.43
N GLY A 92 -15.29 -1.34 9.62
CA GLY A 92 -16.57 -1.86 9.12
C GLY A 92 -16.47 -3.17 8.32
N ARG A 93 -15.26 -3.56 7.92
CA ARG A 93 -14.99 -4.81 7.17
C ARG A 93 -14.52 -5.97 8.07
N SER A 94 -14.40 -5.76 9.38
CA SER A 94 -13.97 -6.81 10.32
C SER A 94 -14.87 -8.04 10.32
N VAL A 95 -16.15 -7.87 10.00
CA VAL A 95 -17.14 -8.96 9.95
C VAL A 95 -16.91 -9.91 8.76
N GLN A 96 -16.20 -9.48 7.73
CA GLN A 96 -15.94 -10.26 6.51
C GLN A 96 -14.60 -11.00 6.56
N ALA A 97 -13.75 -10.71 7.54
CA ALA A 97 -12.44 -11.32 7.65
C ALA A 97 -12.49 -12.68 8.37
N ASP A 98 -11.76 -13.66 7.83
CA ASP A 98 -11.60 -14.98 8.46
C ASP A 98 -10.75 -14.91 9.74
N LEU A 99 -9.81 -13.95 9.77
CA LEU A 99 -8.95 -13.70 10.92
C LEU A 99 -8.79 -12.19 11.15
N VAL A 100 -9.05 -11.75 12.37
CA VAL A 100 -8.82 -10.35 12.79
C VAL A 100 -7.80 -10.33 13.92
N ILE A 101 -6.70 -9.63 13.72
CA ILE A 101 -5.64 -9.43 14.72
C ILE A 101 -5.64 -7.95 15.11
N ARG A 102 -5.87 -7.65 16.42
CA ARG A 102 -5.99 -6.27 16.92
C ARG A 102 -4.67 -5.81 17.58
N GLU A 103 -3.57 -6.02 16.85
CA GLU A 103 -2.23 -5.66 17.30
C GLU A 103 -1.52 -4.76 16.27
N PRO A 104 -0.43 -4.08 16.66
CA PRO A 104 0.40 -3.33 15.71
C PRO A 104 0.94 -4.25 14.64
N ILE A 105 0.70 -3.93 13.37
CA ILE A 105 1.11 -4.79 12.23
C ILE A 105 2.61 -5.11 12.25
N GLY A 106 3.47 -4.18 12.67
CA GLY A 106 4.91 -4.43 12.77
C GLY A 106 5.26 -5.52 13.77
N GLN A 107 4.52 -5.62 14.91
CA GLN A 107 4.72 -6.67 15.91
C GLN A 107 4.22 -8.02 15.40
N VAL A 108 3.08 -8.04 14.70
CA VAL A 108 2.53 -9.26 14.09
C VAL A 108 3.46 -9.80 13.04
N MET A 109 3.88 -8.96 12.09
CA MET A 109 4.75 -9.36 10.98
C MET A 109 6.14 -9.82 11.45
N ALA A 110 6.65 -9.26 12.55
CA ALA A 110 7.94 -9.68 13.13
C ALA A 110 7.89 -11.11 13.72
N GLN A 111 6.70 -11.64 13.99
CA GLN A 111 6.53 -13.01 14.53
C GLN A 111 6.33 -14.05 13.43
N ILE A 112 6.11 -13.60 12.18
CA ILE A 112 5.93 -14.51 11.05
C ILE A 112 7.31 -14.97 10.59
N THR A 113 7.59 -16.25 10.73
CA THR A 113 8.80 -16.89 10.22
C THR A 113 8.46 -17.62 8.91
N CYS A 114 9.05 -17.18 7.81
CA CYS A 114 8.98 -17.95 6.56
C CYS A 114 10.09 -19.00 6.58
N ASN A 115 9.74 -20.29 6.73
CA ASN A 115 10.67 -21.39 6.52
C ASN A 115 10.77 -21.65 5.00
N PRO A 116 11.90 -21.36 4.34
CA PRO A 116 12.01 -21.51 2.89
C PRO A 116 12.05 -22.97 2.39
N GLY A 117 11.82 -23.94 3.28
CA GLY A 117 11.94 -25.38 3.01
C GLY A 117 10.65 -26.20 2.90
N GLU A 118 9.48 -25.64 3.19
CA GLU A 118 8.23 -26.43 3.21
C GLU A 118 7.22 -26.05 2.11
N ASN A 119 7.67 -25.59 0.96
CA ASN A 119 6.80 -25.39 -0.19
C ASN A 119 6.71 -26.67 -1.04
N SER A 120 6.14 -27.74 -0.47
CA SER A 120 5.55 -28.84 -1.24
C SER A 120 4.06 -28.91 -0.96
N LEU A 121 3.32 -27.94 -1.49
CA LEU A 121 1.90 -28.12 -1.69
C LEU A 121 1.71 -29.12 -2.82
N LYS A 122 1.34 -30.36 -2.41
CA LYS A 122 0.75 -31.37 -3.29
C LYS A 122 -0.68 -30.99 -3.63
#